data_5f4571a52d0cc28d5d072b446bfeff87
#
_entry.id   5f4571a52d0cc28d5d072b446bfeff87
#
_cell.length_a   1.000
_cell.length_b   1.000
_cell.length_c   1.000
_cell.angle_alpha   90.00
_cell.angle_beta   90.00
_cell.angle_gamma   90.00
#
_symmetry.space_group_name_H-M   'P 1'
#
loop_
_entity.id
_entity.type
_entity.pdbx_description
1 polymer ?
#
loop_
_entity_poly.entity_id
_entity_poly.type
_entity_poly.pdbx_seq_one_letter_code
_entity_poly.pdbx_strand_id
1 'polypeptide(L)'
;MQMAQVPALSPDGAGRPIDLDAARALLAPLSAQERLSWAQNTFGAGFALTTSFGIQSAVLLHMASELTAITGRPIPVVWVDTGYLPRETYQYAERLVEQLQLQLVVAQSAMSPARMEALHGRLWETDQPGDLALYHRIRKVEPLDRALTDLAVTCWASGVRGSQTDHRKAMEPLDAVRQRWSLRPLLSWSKRDVYYYMEEHKLPQHPLFEQGYSTVGDWHSSAPDLGDVSGRATRFGGLQQECGIHLPGLMGEGI
;
A
#
# COMPACT_ATOMS: atom_id res chain seq x y z
N MET A 1 -23.59 5.36 -29.30
CA MET A 1 -23.15 5.06 -27.93
C MET A 1 -21.83 4.30 -28.07
N GLN A 2 -20.70 5.03 -28.08
CA GLN A 2 -19.37 4.42 -28.14
C GLN A 2 -19.09 3.81 -26.76
N MET A 3 -18.94 2.50 -26.71
CA MET A 3 -18.38 1.83 -25.52
C MET A 3 -16.99 2.41 -25.28
N ALA A 4 -16.80 3.05 -24.12
CA ALA A 4 -15.48 3.47 -23.68
C ALA A 4 -14.59 2.22 -23.66
N GLN A 5 -13.56 2.19 -24.49
CA GLN A 5 -12.56 1.13 -24.46
C GLN A 5 -11.92 1.13 -23.07
N VAL A 6 -12.16 0.08 -22.30
CA VAL A 6 -11.40 -0.17 -21.07
C VAL A 6 -9.93 -0.24 -21.48
N PRO A 7 -9.03 0.60 -20.92
CA PRO A 7 -7.63 0.54 -21.27
C PRO A 7 -7.11 -0.88 -21.06
N ALA A 8 -6.37 -1.40 -22.02
CA ALA A 8 -5.78 -2.73 -21.90
C ALA A 8 -4.88 -2.77 -20.68
N LEU A 9 -5.16 -3.69 -19.75
CA LEU A 9 -4.33 -3.95 -18.59
C LEU A 9 -2.93 -4.39 -19.04
N SER A 10 -1.92 -3.99 -18.29
CA SER A 10 -0.54 -4.37 -18.56
C SER A 10 -0.41 -5.90 -18.67
N PRO A 11 0.24 -6.41 -19.72
CA PRO A 11 0.51 -7.84 -19.84
C PRO A 11 1.48 -8.33 -18.76
N ASP A 12 1.70 -9.64 -18.70
CA ASP A 12 2.78 -10.23 -17.90
C ASP A 12 4.16 -9.77 -18.41
N GLY A 13 5.23 -10.15 -17.70
CA GLY A 13 6.61 -9.80 -18.09
C GLY A 13 7.06 -10.38 -19.44
N ALA A 14 6.31 -11.29 -20.02
CA ALA A 14 6.52 -11.86 -21.36
C ALA A 14 5.58 -11.26 -22.43
N GLY A 15 4.83 -10.21 -22.09
CA GLY A 15 3.90 -9.55 -23.01
C GLY A 15 2.57 -10.29 -23.23
N ARG A 16 2.24 -11.30 -22.42
CA ARG A 16 1.00 -12.10 -22.59
C ARG A 16 -0.14 -11.48 -21.75
N PRO A 17 -1.37 -11.41 -22.29
CA PRO A 17 -2.52 -10.96 -21.52
C PRO A 17 -2.76 -11.89 -20.32
N ILE A 18 -3.15 -11.30 -19.19
CA ILE A 18 -3.50 -12.04 -17.98
C ILE A 18 -5.01 -12.27 -17.97
N ASP A 19 -5.41 -13.52 -17.89
CA ASP A 19 -6.77 -13.92 -17.58
C ASP A 19 -6.98 -13.72 -16.06
N LEU A 20 -7.78 -12.74 -15.69
CA LEU A 20 -7.98 -12.35 -14.30
C LEU A 20 -8.69 -13.44 -13.49
N ASP A 21 -9.68 -14.10 -14.04
CA ASP A 21 -10.45 -15.12 -13.33
C ASP A 21 -9.60 -16.37 -13.11
N ALA A 22 -8.85 -16.79 -14.11
CA ALA A 22 -7.88 -17.88 -13.98
C ALA A 22 -6.77 -17.54 -12.96
N ALA A 23 -6.25 -16.31 -12.98
CA ALA A 23 -5.23 -15.87 -12.03
C ALA A 23 -5.78 -15.83 -10.59
N ARG A 24 -7.01 -15.35 -10.36
CA ARG A 24 -7.67 -15.36 -9.05
C ARG A 24 -7.87 -16.79 -8.54
N ALA A 25 -8.37 -17.69 -9.37
CA ALA A 25 -8.56 -19.09 -9.02
C ALA A 25 -7.23 -19.77 -8.63
N LEU A 26 -6.16 -19.45 -9.37
CA LEU A 26 -4.81 -19.94 -9.05
C LEU A 26 -4.30 -19.38 -7.71
N LEU A 27 -4.48 -18.08 -7.47
CA LEU A 27 -3.93 -17.39 -6.29
C LEU A 27 -4.72 -17.68 -5.01
N ALA A 28 -6.00 -18.02 -5.11
CA ALA A 28 -6.87 -18.21 -3.94
C ALA A 28 -6.29 -19.20 -2.90
N PRO A 29 -5.84 -20.43 -3.28
CA PRO A 29 -5.32 -21.42 -2.33
C PRO A 29 -3.86 -21.14 -1.89
N LEU A 30 -3.13 -20.23 -2.56
CA LEU A 30 -1.72 -20.01 -2.29
C LEU A 30 -1.48 -19.24 -0.99
N SER A 31 -0.37 -19.56 -0.32
CA SER A 31 0.17 -18.79 0.80
C SER A 31 0.64 -17.40 0.35
N ALA A 32 0.90 -16.52 1.30
CA ALA A 32 1.40 -15.17 1.02
C ALA A 32 2.74 -15.19 0.27
N GLN A 33 3.65 -16.08 0.66
CA GLN A 33 4.96 -16.25 0.03
C GLN A 33 4.83 -16.80 -1.39
N GLU A 34 3.95 -17.78 -1.62
CA GLU A 34 3.70 -18.31 -2.95
C GLU A 34 3.07 -17.27 -3.89
N ARG A 35 2.17 -16.42 -3.38
CA ARG A 35 1.61 -15.29 -4.14
C ARG A 35 2.70 -14.29 -4.55
N LEU A 36 3.63 -13.96 -3.66
CA LEU A 36 4.78 -13.10 -3.99
C LEU A 36 5.69 -13.74 -5.03
N SER A 37 6.01 -15.03 -4.88
CA SER A 37 6.82 -15.78 -5.83
C SER A 37 6.15 -15.84 -7.21
N TRP A 38 4.83 -16.09 -7.25
CA TRP A 38 4.06 -16.05 -8.50
C TRP A 38 4.19 -14.69 -9.18
N ALA A 39 4.02 -13.59 -8.44
CA ALA A 39 4.09 -12.24 -9.01
C ALA A 39 5.49 -11.92 -9.52
N GLN A 40 6.55 -12.25 -8.77
CA GLN A 40 7.92 -12.03 -9.20
C GLN A 40 8.25 -12.84 -10.48
N ASN A 41 7.72 -14.06 -10.61
CA ASN A 41 7.91 -14.88 -11.79
C ASN A 41 7.09 -14.40 -12.99
N THR A 42 5.86 -13.93 -12.74
CA THR A 42 4.93 -13.49 -13.79
C THR A 42 5.31 -12.13 -14.37
N PHE A 43 5.69 -11.18 -13.53
CA PHE A 43 5.92 -9.78 -13.94
C PHE A 43 7.41 -9.39 -14.02
N GLY A 44 8.30 -10.19 -13.44
CA GLY A 44 9.74 -9.94 -13.49
C GLY A 44 10.11 -8.56 -12.96
N ALA A 45 10.82 -7.77 -13.76
CA ALA A 45 11.23 -6.40 -13.42
C ALA A 45 10.03 -5.43 -13.28
N GLY A 46 8.85 -5.79 -13.80
CA GLY A 46 7.62 -5.02 -13.63
C GLY A 46 6.90 -5.24 -12.30
N PHE A 47 7.49 -6.00 -11.35
CA PHE A 47 6.92 -6.25 -10.04
C PHE A 47 7.58 -5.39 -8.96
N ALA A 48 6.76 -4.76 -8.11
CA ALA A 48 7.22 -3.96 -6.96
C ALA A 48 6.31 -4.18 -5.74
N LEU A 49 6.79 -3.80 -4.56
CA LEU A 49 5.96 -3.65 -3.36
C LEU A 49 5.63 -2.19 -3.12
N THR A 50 4.51 -1.94 -2.43
CA THR A 50 4.21 -0.64 -1.83
C THR A 50 4.09 -0.78 -0.32
N THR A 51 4.58 0.20 0.41
CA THR A 51 4.51 0.23 1.88
C THR A 51 4.17 1.61 2.40
N SER A 52 3.56 1.68 3.58
CA SER A 52 3.42 2.90 4.37
C SER A 52 4.27 2.87 5.65
N PHE A 53 5.09 1.84 5.84
CA PHE A 53 5.80 1.55 7.09
C PHE A 53 4.89 1.67 8.33
N GLY A 54 3.62 1.28 8.21
CA GLY A 54 2.68 1.23 9.33
C GLY A 54 2.97 0.04 10.26
N ILE A 55 2.18 -0.08 11.32
CA ILE A 55 2.36 -1.00 12.46
C ILE A 55 2.75 -2.44 12.06
N GLN A 56 2.20 -2.95 10.96
CA GLN A 56 2.34 -4.36 10.55
C GLN A 56 3.03 -4.53 9.20
N SER A 57 3.69 -3.48 8.71
CA SER A 57 4.33 -3.50 7.39
C SER A 57 5.54 -4.44 7.32
N ALA A 58 6.22 -4.71 8.43
CA ALA A 58 7.40 -5.57 8.48
C ALA A 58 7.15 -6.97 7.91
N VAL A 59 5.93 -7.51 8.05
CA VAL A 59 5.60 -8.87 7.58
C VAL A 59 5.80 -9.02 6.08
N LEU A 60 5.14 -8.18 5.28
CA LEU A 60 5.26 -8.28 3.81
C LEU A 60 6.66 -7.90 3.33
N LEU A 61 7.30 -6.92 3.96
CA LEU A 61 8.65 -6.50 3.66
C LEU A 61 9.67 -7.62 3.93
N HIS A 62 9.53 -8.34 5.04
CA HIS A 62 10.37 -9.49 5.36
C HIS A 62 10.20 -10.62 4.35
N MET A 63 8.96 -11.00 4.02
CA MET A 63 8.70 -12.03 2.99
C MET A 63 9.33 -11.68 1.64
N ALA A 64 9.30 -10.40 1.25
CA ALA A 64 9.91 -9.94 0.00
C ALA A 64 11.45 -9.96 0.08
N SER A 65 12.03 -9.63 1.24
CA SER A 65 13.47 -9.75 1.48
C SER A 65 13.93 -11.20 1.40
N GLU A 66 13.22 -12.14 2.03
CA GLU A 66 13.52 -13.58 1.93
C GLU A 66 13.42 -14.07 0.47
N LEU A 67 12.36 -13.68 -0.24
CA LEU A 67 12.22 -14.05 -1.65
C LEU A 67 13.35 -13.49 -2.51
N THR A 68 13.77 -12.25 -2.24
CA THR A 68 14.94 -11.65 -2.90
C THR A 68 16.21 -12.44 -2.60
N ALA A 69 16.44 -12.84 -1.35
CA ALA A 69 17.61 -13.65 -0.95
C ALA A 69 17.63 -15.02 -1.65
N ILE A 70 16.46 -15.67 -1.78
CA ILE A 70 16.34 -16.98 -2.44
C ILE A 70 16.56 -16.88 -3.96
N THR A 71 15.99 -15.86 -4.60
CA THR A 71 15.96 -15.77 -6.06
C THR A 71 17.11 -14.95 -6.66
N GLY A 72 17.81 -14.15 -5.85
CA GLY A 72 18.78 -13.16 -6.33
C GLY A 72 18.17 -12.01 -7.12
N ARG A 73 16.84 -11.88 -7.16
CA ARG A 73 16.11 -10.85 -7.91
C ARG A 73 15.51 -9.81 -6.94
N PRO A 74 16.09 -8.61 -6.83
CA PRO A 74 15.57 -7.57 -5.94
C PRO A 74 14.15 -7.15 -6.33
N ILE A 75 13.32 -6.89 -5.30
CA ILE A 75 11.97 -6.36 -5.48
C ILE A 75 11.98 -4.91 -4.99
N PRO A 76 11.77 -3.90 -5.87
CA PRO A 76 11.68 -2.51 -5.45
C PRO A 76 10.52 -2.32 -4.45
N VAL A 77 10.79 -1.57 -3.38
CA VAL A 77 9.81 -1.19 -2.37
C VAL A 77 9.51 0.29 -2.49
N VAL A 78 8.32 0.64 -2.97
CA VAL A 78 7.89 2.03 -3.12
C VAL A 78 7.22 2.50 -1.84
N TRP A 79 7.77 3.54 -1.24
CA TRP A 79 7.22 4.21 -0.06
C TRP A 79 6.74 5.61 -0.40
N VAL A 80 5.46 5.87 -0.18
CA VAL A 80 4.91 7.22 -0.32
C VAL A 80 5.19 8.01 0.96
N ASP A 81 6.17 8.90 0.89
CA ASP A 81 6.41 9.89 1.92
C ASP A 81 5.54 11.14 1.68
N THR A 82 4.56 11.31 2.54
CA THR A 82 3.62 12.43 2.46
C THR A 82 4.20 13.74 3.02
N GLY A 83 5.31 13.68 3.75
CA GLY A 83 5.86 14.78 4.52
C GLY A 83 5.07 15.09 5.81
N TYR A 84 4.09 14.24 6.14
CA TYR A 84 3.24 14.35 7.33
C TYR A 84 3.25 13.08 8.19
N LEU A 85 4.20 12.17 7.93
CA LEU A 85 4.32 10.95 8.73
C LEU A 85 4.88 11.27 10.12
N PRO A 86 4.52 10.49 11.16
CA PRO A 86 5.14 10.59 12.46
C PRO A 86 6.65 10.32 12.41
N ARG A 87 7.41 10.95 13.31
CA ARG A 87 8.85 10.72 13.45
C ARG A 87 9.18 9.23 13.63
N GLU A 88 8.36 8.54 14.39
CA GLU A 88 8.49 7.11 14.69
C GLU A 88 8.40 6.25 13.43
N THR A 89 7.57 6.67 12.46
CA THR A 89 7.46 5.99 11.16
C THR A 89 8.75 6.14 10.35
N TYR A 90 9.36 7.33 10.31
CA TYR A 90 10.65 7.53 9.64
C TYR A 90 11.75 6.67 10.27
N GLN A 91 11.86 6.68 11.60
CA GLN A 91 12.86 5.88 12.32
C GLN A 91 12.65 4.36 12.11
N TYR A 92 11.40 3.93 12.10
CA TYR A 92 11.05 2.54 11.84
C TYR A 92 11.37 2.13 10.40
N ALA A 93 11.11 3.00 9.44
CA ALA A 93 11.43 2.77 8.03
C ALA A 93 12.94 2.58 7.83
N GLU A 94 13.78 3.48 8.34
CA GLU A 94 15.24 3.37 8.25
C GLU A 94 15.74 2.04 8.85
N ARG A 95 15.24 1.69 10.04
CA ARG A 95 15.58 0.41 10.69
C ARG A 95 15.21 -0.80 9.83
N LEU A 96 14.01 -0.83 9.26
CA LEU A 96 13.58 -1.96 8.41
C LEU A 96 14.35 -2.02 7.10
N VAL A 97 14.62 -0.87 6.48
CA VAL A 97 15.41 -0.80 5.24
C VAL A 97 16.79 -1.39 5.45
N GLU A 98 17.46 -0.99 6.54
CA GLU A 98 18.79 -1.52 6.89
C GLU A 98 18.74 -3.03 7.25
N GLN A 99 17.83 -3.41 8.15
CA GLN A 99 17.74 -4.78 8.65
C GLN A 99 17.37 -5.79 7.55
N LEU A 100 16.47 -5.42 6.65
CA LEU A 100 15.94 -6.29 5.59
C LEU A 100 16.62 -6.05 4.23
N GLN A 101 17.61 -5.15 4.16
CA GLN A 101 18.35 -4.81 2.92
C GLN A 101 17.39 -4.46 1.76
N LEU A 102 16.39 -3.62 2.03
CA LEU A 102 15.35 -3.28 1.07
C LEU A 102 15.86 -2.34 -0.03
N GLN A 103 15.46 -2.58 -1.27
CA GLN A 103 15.64 -1.63 -2.36
C GLN A 103 14.53 -0.57 -2.29
N LEU A 104 14.72 0.47 -1.46
CA LEU A 104 13.73 1.49 -1.20
C LEU A 104 13.69 2.55 -2.30
N VAL A 105 12.49 2.88 -2.76
CA VAL A 105 12.18 4.02 -3.63
C VAL A 105 11.21 4.94 -2.91
N VAL A 106 11.65 6.13 -2.55
CA VAL A 106 10.82 7.13 -1.85
C VAL A 106 10.05 7.96 -2.87
N ALA A 107 8.72 7.86 -2.85
CA ALA A 107 7.80 8.61 -3.70
C ALA A 107 7.27 9.83 -2.93
N GLN A 108 7.66 11.03 -3.37
CA GLN A 108 7.22 12.29 -2.77
C GLN A 108 6.45 13.14 -3.77
N SER A 109 5.51 13.96 -3.28
CA SER A 109 4.83 14.97 -4.11
C SER A 109 5.82 16.02 -4.61
N ALA A 110 5.65 16.46 -5.85
CA ALA A 110 6.37 17.62 -6.39
C ALA A 110 6.01 18.94 -5.67
N MET A 111 4.88 18.96 -4.99
CA MET A 111 4.44 20.07 -4.14
C MET A 111 4.87 19.78 -2.69
N SER A 112 5.69 20.65 -2.09
CA SER A 112 6.06 20.51 -0.67
C SER A 112 4.84 20.66 0.24
N PRO A 113 4.86 20.11 1.48
CA PRO A 113 3.81 20.34 2.47
C PRO A 113 3.50 21.83 2.66
N ALA A 114 4.51 22.65 2.89
CA ALA A 114 4.36 24.10 3.10
C ALA A 114 3.70 24.81 1.90
N ARG A 115 4.05 24.42 0.66
CA ARG A 115 3.41 24.98 -0.54
C ARG A 115 1.96 24.57 -0.65
N MET A 116 1.63 23.30 -0.36
CA MET A 116 0.25 22.83 -0.37
C MET A 116 -0.60 23.60 0.65
N GLU A 117 -0.12 23.73 1.88
CA GLU A 117 -0.83 24.47 2.94
C GLU A 117 -1.01 25.95 2.59
N ALA A 118 -0.01 26.58 1.97
CA ALA A 118 -0.09 27.98 1.55
C ALA A 118 -1.13 28.22 0.44
N LEU A 119 -1.32 27.25 -0.47
CA LEU A 119 -2.21 27.39 -1.62
C LEU A 119 -3.64 26.86 -1.36
N HIS A 120 -3.76 25.83 -0.54
CA HIS A 120 -5.02 25.10 -0.34
C HIS A 120 -5.44 25.03 1.13
N GLY A 121 -4.63 25.54 2.07
CA GLY A 121 -4.85 25.35 3.49
C GLY A 121 -4.57 23.91 3.95
N ARG A 122 -4.97 23.60 5.16
CA ARG A 122 -4.89 22.25 5.74
C ARG A 122 -6.12 21.46 5.34
N LEU A 123 -6.06 20.85 4.18
CA LEU A 123 -7.16 20.11 3.55
C LEU A 123 -7.81 19.00 4.41
N TRP A 124 -7.16 18.59 5.49
CA TRP A 124 -7.68 17.62 6.47
C TRP A 124 -8.42 18.25 7.65
N GLU A 125 -8.43 19.59 7.78
CA GLU A 125 -9.10 20.35 8.83
C GLU A 125 -10.38 21.03 8.33
N THR A 126 -10.78 20.80 7.08
CA THR A 126 -11.93 21.42 6.46
C THR A 126 -13.12 20.46 6.41
N ASP A 127 -14.33 21.00 6.42
CA ASP A 127 -15.56 20.26 6.19
C ASP A 127 -16.00 20.30 4.71
N GLN A 128 -15.11 20.75 3.80
CA GLN A 128 -15.44 20.87 2.38
C GLN A 128 -15.41 19.51 1.69
N PRO A 129 -16.49 19.14 0.99
CA PRO A 129 -16.48 17.93 0.18
C PRO A 129 -15.36 17.98 -0.87
N GLY A 130 -14.53 16.96 -0.92
CA GLY A 130 -13.46 16.86 -1.90
C GLY A 130 -12.06 17.30 -1.40
N ASP A 131 -11.95 18.09 -0.35
CA ASP A 131 -10.64 18.54 0.17
C ASP A 131 -9.76 17.37 0.62
N LEU A 132 -10.33 16.41 1.33
CA LEU A 132 -9.60 15.22 1.73
C LEU A 132 -9.22 14.34 0.52
N ALA A 133 -10.06 14.31 -0.52
CA ALA A 133 -9.73 13.64 -1.79
C ALA A 133 -8.58 14.37 -2.52
N LEU A 134 -8.59 15.70 -2.53
CA LEU A 134 -7.50 16.53 -3.07
C LEU A 134 -6.19 16.28 -2.30
N TYR A 135 -6.25 16.24 -0.96
CA TYR A 135 -5.10 15.89 -0.13
C TYR A 135 -4.53 14.52 -0.52
N HIS A 136 -5.37 13.50 -0.60
CA HIS A 136 -4.94 12.15 -0.99
C HIS A 136 -4.35 12.12 -2.40
N ARG A 137 -4.93 12.85 -3.34
CA ARG A 137 -4.43 12.95 -4.69
C ARG A 137 -3.02 13.53 -4.69
N ILE A 138 -2.82 14.71 -4.10
CA ILE A 138 -1.54 15.45 -4.09
C ILE A 138 -0.46 14.68 -3.32
N ARG A 139 -0.81 14.13 -2.15
CA ARG A 139 0.21 13.59 -1.22
C ARG A 139 0.45 12.10 -1.36
N LYS A 140 -0.49 11.35 -1.98
CA LYS A 140 -0.42 9.88 -2.01
C LYS A 140 -0.54 9.30 -3.40
N VAL A 141 -1.62 9.61 -4.12
CA VAL A 141 -1.94 8.93 -5.39
C VAL A 141 -0.98 9.34 -6.50
N GLU A 142 -0.85 10.64 -6.77
CA GLU A 142 0.04 11.15 -7.83
C GLU A 142 1.53 10.78 -7.62
N PRO A 143 2.11 10.90 -6.40
CA PRO A 143 3.46 10.45 -6.16
C PRO A 143 3.66 8.95 -6.40
N LEU A 144 2.72 8.12 -5.93
CA LEU A 144 2.78 6.70 -6.16
C LEU A 144 2.71 6.34 -7.64
N ASP A 145 1.73 6.89 -8.36
CA ASP A 145 1.55 6.60 -9.79
C ASP A 145 2.76 7.01 -10.62
N ARG A 146 3.38 8.14 -10.29
CA ARG A 146 4.63 8.58 -10.92
C ARG A 146 5.77 7.58 -10.65
N ALA A 147 6.00 7.22 -9.38
CA ALA A 147 7.06 6.28 -9.02
C ALA A 147 6.86 4.91 -9.69
N LEU A 148 5.62 4.39 -9.71
CA LEU A 148 5.32 3.13 -10.40
C LEU A 148 5.51 3.24 -11.92
N THR A 149 5.26 4.41 -12.51
CA THR A 149 5.51 4.67 -13.94
C THR A 149 6.99 4.73 -14.25
N ASP A 150 7.76 5.49 -13.46
CA ASP A 150 9.20 5.64 -13.63
C ASP A 150 9.95 4.31 -13.51
N LEU A 151 9.43 3.40 -12.67
CA LEU A 151 9.94 2.04 -12.49
C LEU A 151 9.36 1.03 -13.51
N ALA A 152 8.53 1.45 -14.45
CA ALA A 152 7.81 0.58 -15.38
C ALA A 152 7.04 -0.57 -14.70
N VAL A 153 6.49 -0.32 -13.51
CA VAL A 153 5.76 -1.33 -12.72
C VAL A 153 4.43 -1.64 -13.39
N THR A 154 4.18 -2.93 -13.62
CA THR A 154 2.93 -3.46 -14.16
C THR A 154 2.09 -4.19 -13.10
N CYS A 155 2.73 -4.68 -12.05
CA CYS A 155 2.09 -5.27 -10.88
C CYS A 155 2.72 -4.76 -9.59
N TRP A 156 1.91 -4.39 -8.62
CA TRP A 156 2.38 -3.99 -7.30
C TRP A 156 1.66 -4.75 -6.19
N ALA A 157 2.41 -5.15 -5.17
CA ALA A 157 1.86 -5.82 -4.00
C ALA A 157 1.74 -4.87 -2.81
N SER A 158 0.75 -5.10 -1.95
CA SER A 158 0.52 -4.32 -0.74
C SER A 158 0.10 -5.18 0.44
N GLY A 159 0.33 -4.69 1.66
CA GLY A 159 -0.02 -5.36 2.91
C GLY A 159 -1.50 -5.27 3.31
N VAL A 160 -2.40 -5.17 2.35
CA VAL A 160 -3.86 -5.14 2.58
C VAL A 160 -4.33 -6.48 3.12
N ARG A 161 -5.18 -6.45 4.15
CA ARG A 161 -5.84 -7.63 4.73
C ARG A 161 -7.35 -7.42 4.79
N GLY A 162 -8.11 -8.44 4.45
CA GLY A 162 -9.57 -8.42 4.47
C GLY A 162 -10.15 -8.12 5.86
N SER A 163 -9.43 -8.49 6.93
CA SER A 163 -9.85 -8.24 8.30
C SER A 163 -9.77 -6.78 8.77
N GLN A 164 -9.29 -5.84 7.92
CA GLN A 164 -9.06 -4.44 8.32
C GLN A 164 -10.29 -3.54 8.16
N THR A 165 -11.13 -3.79 7.15
CA THR A 165 -12.38 -3.05 6.89
C THR A 165 -13.34 -3.92 6.09
N ASP A 166 -14.65 -3.61 6.11
CA ASP A 166 -15.65 -4.32 5.31
C ASP A 166 -15.38 -4.18 3.79
N HIS A 167 -14.91 -3.01 3.36
CA HIS A 167 -14.49 -2.80 1.97
C HIS A 167 -13.36 -3.79 1.59
N ARG A 168 -12.35 -3.97 2.45
CA ARG A 168 -11.22 -4.88 2.19
C ARG A 168 -11.60 -6.36 2.25
N LYS A 169 -12.62 -6.68 3.02
CA LYS A 169 -13.16 -8.05 3.09
C LYS A 169 -13.73 -8.52 1.74
N ALA A 170 -14.23 -7.59 0.93
CA ALA A 170 -14.77 -7.86 -0.39
C ALA A 170 -13.71 -7.83 -1.51
N MET A 171 -12.43 -7.54 -1.20
CA MET A 171 -11.36 -7.53 -2.20
C MET A 171 -10.93 -8.93 -2.58
N GLU A 172 -10.38 -9.04 -3.79
CA GLU A 172 -9.78 -10.26 -4.32
C GLU A 172 -8.25 -10.25 -4.16
N PRO A 173 -7.57 -11.40 -4.22
CA PRO A 173 -6.10 -11.46 -4.13
C PRO A 173 -5.40 -10.70 -5.26
N LEU A 174 -6.01 -10.60 -6.43
CA LEU A 174 -5.53 -9.83 -7.58
C LEU A 174 -6.66 -9.03 -8.19
N ASP A 175 -6.43 -7.74 -8.42
CA ASP A 175 -7.35 -6.85 -9.11
C ASP A 175 -6.61 -5.90 -10.05
N ALA A 176 -7.38 -5.31 -10.97
CA ALA A 176 -6.93 -4.20 -11.78
C ALA A 176 -7.18 -2.88 -11.04
N VAL A 177 -6.13 -2.13 -10.74
CA VAL A 177 -6.19 -0.82 -10.09
C VAL A 177 -5.32 0.17 -10.86
N ARG A 178 -5.94 1.24 -11.39
CA ARG A 178 -5.22 2.29 -12.13
C ARG A 178 -4.29 1.76 -13.22
N GLN A 179 -4.85 0.92 -14.10
CA GLN A 179 -4.15 0.30 -15.25
C GLN A 179 -2.97 -0.62 -14.88
N ARG A 180 -2.87 -1.05 -13.62
CA ARG A 180 -1.87 -2.00 -13.14
C ARG A 180 -2.54 -3.11 -12.36
N TRP A 181 -1.84 -4.21 -12.20
CA TRP A 181 -2.26 -5.29 -11.31
C TRP A 181 -1.92 -4.94 -9.86
N SER A 182 -2.89 -5.12 -8.98
CA SER A 182 -2.74 -4.94 -7.53
C SER A 182 -2.88 -6.29 -6.84
N LEU A 183 -1.76 -6.80 -6.32
CA LEU A 183 -1.70 -8.06 -5.59
C LEU A 183 -1.82 -7.82 -4.09
N ARG A 184 -2.57 -8.68 -3.39
CA ARG A 184 -2.76 -8.63 -1.93
C ARG A 184 -2.34 -9.95 -1.31
N PRO A 185 -1.03 -10.17 -1.08
CA PRO A 185 -0.54 -11.45 -0.56
C PRO A 185 -1.14 -11.82 0.78
N LEU A 186 -1.34 -10.83 1.66
CA LEU A 186 -1.84 -11.00 3.03
C LEU A 186 -3.36 -10.91 3.16
N LEU A 187 -4.14 -10.95 2.06
CA LEU A 187 -5.58 -10.67 2.09
C LEU A 187 -6.34 -11.52 3.11
N SER A 188 -6.02 -12.81 3.21
CA SER A 188 -6.65 -13.78 4.12
C SER A 188 -6.10 -13.74 5.55
N TRP A 189 -5.05 -12.97 5.82
CA TRP A 189 -4.38 -12.94 7.11
C TRP A 189 -5.18 -12.18 8.17
N SER A 190 -5.29 -12.77 9.36
CA SER A 190 -5.82 -12.12 10.55
C SER A 190 -4.75 -11.28 11.27
N LYS A 191 -5.16 -10.49 12.27
CA LYS A 191 -4.23 -9.81 13.20
C LYS A 191 -3.34 -10.83 13.94
N ARG A 192 -3.88 -12.00 14.23
CA ARG A 192 -3.19 -13.09 14.92
C ARG A 192 -2.07 -13.70 14.06
N ASP A 193 -2.33 -13.93 12.77
CA ASP A 193 -1.32 -14.47 11.86
C ASP A 193 -0.13 -13.52 11.72
N VAL A 194 -0.42 -12.21 11.59
CA VAL A 194 0.62 -11.17 11.57
C VAL A 194 1.44 -11.16 12.86
N TYR A 195 0.78 -11.24 14.02
CA TYR A 195 1.46 -11.24 15.30
C TYR A 195 2.43 -12.43 15.42
N TYR A 196 1.96 -13.65 15.17
CA TYR A 196 2.81 -14.83 15.25
C TYR A 196 3.96 -14.82 14.26
N TYR A 197 3.72 -14.35 13.04
CA TYR A 197 4.80 -14.20 12.06
C TYR A 197 5.87 -13.21 12.54
N MET A 198 5.47 -12.07 13.09
CA MET A 198 6.41 -11.08 13.62
C MET A 198 7.23 -11.63 14.79
N GLU A 199 6.60 -12.38 15.69
CA GLU A 199 7.28 -13.04 16.83
C GLU A 199 8.27 -14.12 16.35
N GLU A 200 7.83 -15.00 15.45
CA GLU A 200 8.65 -16.09 14.90
C GLU A 200 9.92 -15.56 14.22
N HIS A 201 9.78 -14.49 13.43
CA HIS A 201 10.90 -13.90 12.70
C HIS A 201 11.59 -12.75 13.46
N LYS A 202 11.22 -12.51 14.71
CA LYS A 202 11.78 -11.44 15.57
C LYS A 202 11.80 -10.07 14.88
N LEU A 203 10.72 -9.76 14.17
CA LEU A 203 10.60 -8.49 13.46
C LEU A 203 10.34 -7.34 14.43
N PRO A 204 10.95 -6.17 14.21
CA PRO A 204 10.75 -5.04 15.10
C PRO A 204 9.31 -4.54 15.03
N GLN A 205 8.77 -4.18 16.18
CA GLN A 205 7.50 -3.46 16.27
C GLN A 205 7.68 -1.98 15.93
N HIS A 206 6.65 -1.39 15.34
CA HIS A 206 6.60 0.05 15.16
C HIS A 206 6.48 0.76 16.53
N PRO A 207 7.28 1.82 16.82
CA PRO A 207 7.31 2.42 18.17
C PRO A 207 5.94 2.90 18.68
N LEU A 208 5.06 3.37 17.79
CA LEU A 208 3.71 3.79 18.19
C LEU A 208 2.79 2.62 18.59
N PHE A 209 3.15 1.36 18.32
CA PHE A 209 2.37 0.22 18.76
C PHE A 209 2.27 0.16 20.29
N GLU A 210 3.37 0.38 21.00
CA GLU A 210 3.40 0.42 22.47
C GLU A 210 2.63 1.62 23.05
N GLN A 211 2.36 2.63 22.22
CA GLN A 211 1.54 3.79 22.57
C GLN A 211 0.06 3.60 22.25
N GLY A 212 -0.35 2.37 21.92
CA GLY A 212 -1.74 2.00 21.69
C GLY A 212 -2.25 2.23 20.25
N TYR A 213 -1.36 2.50 19.29
CA TYR A 213 -1.76 2.63 17.89
C TYR A 213 -1.83 1.26 17.21
N SER A 214 -2.97 0.87 16.69
CA SER A 214 -3.11 -0.33 15.86
C SER A 214 -3.04 -0.04 14.35
N THR A 215 -3.08 1.25 13.97
CA THR A 215 -2.84 1.73 12.60
C THR A 215 -2.16 3.08 12.63
N VAL A 216 -1.26 3.32 11.70
CA VAL A 216 -0.51 4.58 11.55
C VAL A 216 -0.51 5.04 10.09
N GLY A 217 -0.60 6.30 9.88
CA GLY A 217 -0.40 7.02 8.63
C GLY A 217 0.10 8.43 8.93
N ASP A 218 -0.43 9.47 8.28
CA ASP A 218 -0.06 10.85 8.58
C ASP A 218 -0.43 11.21 10.02
N TRP A 219 0.40 12.03 10.69
CA TRP A 219 0.22 12.36 12.11
C TRP A 219 -1.17 12.95 12.41
N HIS A 220 -1.66 13.84 11.53
CA HIS A 220 -2.98 14.49 11.69
C HIS A 220 -4.16 13.53 11.50
N SER A 221 -3.94 12.36 10.90
CA SER A 221 -4.98 11.36 10.62
C SER A 221 -4.84 10.10 11.47
N SER A 222 -3.92 10.06 12.40
CA SER A 222 -3.64 8.89 13.24
C SER A 222 -3.95 9.20 14.70
N ALA A 223 -4.61 8.27 15.36
CA ALA A 223 -4.86 8.32 16.79
C ALA A 223 -4.66 6.92 17.41
N PRO A 224 -4.34 6.82 18.71
CA PRO A 224 -4.35 5.55 19.42
C PRO A 224 -5.77 4.98 19.48
N ASP A 225 -5.89 3.69 19.71
CA ASP A 225 -7.17 3.03 19.93
C ASP A 225 -7.83 3.57 21.21
N LEU A 226 -9.14 3.86 21.14
CA LEU A 226 -9.92 4.44 22.24
C LEU A 226 -11.17 3.59 22.49
N GLY A 227 -11.19 2.86 23.59
CA GLY A 227 -12.32 1.98 23.93
C GLY A 227 -12.63 0.99 22.81
N ASP A 228 -13.86 1.05 22.28
CA ASP A 228 -14.30 0.15 21.20
C ASP A 228 -13.86 0.62 19.79
N VAL A 229 -13.29 1.83 19.66
CA VAL A 229 -12.81 2.37 18.39
C VAL A 229 -11.35 1.98 18.19
N SER A 230 -11.09 1.12 17.24
CA SER A 230 -9.75 0.60 16.97
C SER A 230 -9.44 0.46 15.47
N GLY A 231 -8.18 0.30 15.15
CA GLY A 231 -7.74 0.08 13.78
C GLY A 231 -8.04 1.25 12.87
N ARG A 232 -8.52 0.97 11.67
CA ARG A 232 -8.80 2.00 10.67
C ARG A 232 -9.99 2.90 11.00
N ALA A 233 -10.82 2.53 11.98
CA ALA A 233 -11.90 3.38 12.48
C ALA A 233 -11.36 4.62 13.23
N THR A 234 -10.11 4.63 13.68
CA THR A 234 -9.47 5.82 14.30
C THR A 234 -8.99 6.86 13.27
N ARG A 235 -8.95 6.50 11.97
CA ARG A 235 -8.40 7.36 10.92
C ARG A 235 -9.32 8.55 10.64
N PHE A 236 -8.73 9.77 10.58
CA PHE A 236 -9.46 11.03 10.37
C PHE A 236 -10.69 11.17 11.29
N GLY A 237 -10.57 10.74 12.56
CA GLY A 237 -11.71 10.76 13.49
C GLY A 237 -12.87 9.87 13.06
N GLY A 238 -12.63 8.83 12.25
CA GLY A 238 -13.64 7.92 11.72
C GLY A 238 -14.25 8.34 10.37
N LEU A 239 -13.91 9.52 9.85
CA LEU A 239 -14.51 10.07 8.62
C LEU A 239 -14.09 9.29 7.35
N GLN A 240 -12.85 8.79 7.30
CA GLN A 240 -12.37 8.06 6.14
C GLN A 240 -11.37 6.96 6.50
N GLN A 241 -11.75 5.72 6.25
CA GLN A 241 -10.93 4.54 6.56
C GLN A 241 -9.92 4.20 5.45
N GLU A 242 -10.20 4.55 4.18
CA GLU A 242 -9.35 4.25 3.03
C GLU A 242 -8.65 5.50 2.48
N CYS A 243 -7.38 5.35 2.11
CA CYS A 243 -6.51 6.47 1.67
C CYS A 243 -6.53 6.71 0.15
N GLY A 244 -7.46 6.12 -0.58
CA GLY A 244 -7.58 6.28 -2.03
C GLY A 244 -6.59 5.47 -2.89
N ILE A 245 -5.46 5.03 -2.35
CA ILE A 245 -4.45 4.25 -3.10
C ILE A 245 -5.03 2.94 -3.65
N HIS A 246 -5.93 2.30 -2.89
CA HIS A 246 -6.53 1.01 -3.24
C HIS A 246 -7.91 1.12 -3.89
N LEU A 247 -8.41 2.33 -4.09
CA LEU A 247 -9.73 2.55 -4.71
C LEU A 247 -9.57 2.62 -6.24
N PRO A 248 -10.44 1.92 -7.01
CA PRO A 248 -10.56 2.16 -8.44
C PRO A 248 -11.13 3.57 -8.66
N GLY A 249 -10.58 4.38 -9.57
CA GLY A 249 -11.28 5.54 -10.11
C GLY A 249 -11.01 6.91 -9.49
N LEU A 250 -9.92 7.16 -8.74
CA LEU A 250 -9.50 8.53 -8.39
C LEU A 250 -8.67 9.24 -9.48
N MET A 251 -8.73 8.77 -10.71
CA MET A 251 -8.23 9.50 -11.88
C MET A 251 -9.41 10.25 -12.52
N GLY A 252 -9.50 11.54 -12.16
CA GLY A 252 -10.15 12.58 -12.92
C GLY A 252 -11.39 12.22 -13.74
N GLU A 253 -12.57 12.24 -13.16
CA GLU A 253 -13.70 12.75 -13.92
C GLU A 253 -13.47 14.27 -14.05
N GLY A 254 -13.37 14.71 -15.30
CA GLY A 254 -12.87 15.99 -15.69
C GLY A 254 -13.59 17.20 -15.06
N ILE A 255 -12.81 18.25 -14.93
CA ILE A 255 -13.29 19.63 -14.96
C ILE A 255 -13.82 19.91 -16.36
#